data_5cac196ba55a731e68d406c2c78cf10b
#
_entry.id   5cac196ba55a731e68d406c2c78cf10b
#
_cell.length_a   1.000
_cell.length_b   1.000
_cell.length_c   1.000
_cell.angle_alpha   90.00
_cell.angle_beta   90.00
_cell.angle_gamma   90.00
#
_symmetry.space_group_name_H-M   'P 1'
#
loop_
_entity.id
_entity.type
_entity.pdbx_description
1 polymer ?
#
loop_
_entity_poly.entity_id
_entity_poly.type
_entity_poly.pdbx_seq_one_letter_code
_entity_poly.pdbx_strand_id
1 'polypeptide(L)'
;MIELDQNNIPKHVAIIMDGNGRWAKQKNKMRIFGHTNGVSAVRRAVSYARQTGVNFLTLYAFSSENWNRPEQEVSALMTLFMQALDREVKKLHKNNIRLKIIGDVSRFSESLQEKILKAENLTEKNTALTLNIAANYGGCWDIVQATKQLAEKVKNNEMSVEEIDEIAFQRYLVTQDEPQVDLLIRTSGEQRISNFLLWQIAYAELYFSDVLWPDFDEVEFNRAIACYQQRHRRFGGTE
;
A
#
# COMPACT_ATOMS: atom_id res chain seq x y z
N MET A 1 -13.70 9.64 18.75
CA MET A 1 -12.99 9.95 17.48
C MET A 1 -13.12 11.45 17.22
N ILE A 2 -12.14 12.05 16.57
CA ILE A 2 -12.18 13.46 16.15
C ILE A 2 -13.18 13.55 15.00
N GLU A 3 -14.01 14.60 14.98
CA GLU A 3 -14.89 14.88 13.84
C GLU A 3 -14.07 15.28 12.62
N LEU A 4 -14.30 14.62 11.48
CA LEU A 4 -13.57 14.85 10.24
C LEU A 4 -14.38 15.72 9.29
N ASP A 5 -13.72 16.70 8.65
CA ASP A 5 -14.30 17.42 7.52
C ASP A 5 -14.45 16.48 6.32
N GLN A 6 -15.69 16.21 5.93
CA GLN A 6 -16.02 15.29 4.83
C GLN A 6 -15.60 15.83 3.45
N ASN A 7 -15.36 17.14 3.33
CA ASN A 7 -14.91 17.76 2.08
C ASN A 7 -13.38 17.71 1.92
N ASN A 8 -12.64 17.31 2.97
CA ASN A 8 -11.18 17.26 2.99
C ASN A 8 -10.64 15.88 3.40
N ILE A 9 -11.28 14.81 2.94
CA ILE A 9 -10.78 13.44 3.13
C ILE A 9 -9.67 13.16 2.12
N PRO A 10 -8.51 12.58 2.54
CA PRO A 10 -7.45 12.19 1.62
C PRO A 10 -8.00 11.13 0.64
N LYS A 11 -7.81 11.35 -0.67
CA LYS A 11 -8.29 10.42 -1.70
C LYS A 11 -7.47 9.13 -1.72
N HIS A 12 -6.17 9.24 -1.51
CA HIS A 12 -5.25 8.11 -1.48
C HIS A 12 -4.43 8.12 -0.19
N VAL A 13 -4.60 7.06 0.60
CA VAL A 13 -3.82 6.83 1.83
C VAL A 13 -2.89 5.65 1.61
N ALA A 14 -1.61 5.81 1.97
CA ALA A 14 -0.62 4.74 1.97
C ALA A 14 -0.18 4.41 3.39
N ILE A 15 0.00 3.14 3.74
CA ILE A 15 0.37 2.72 5.10
C ILE A 15 1.57 1.77 5.07
N ILE A 16 2.64 2.13 5.80
CA ILE A 16 3.74 1.23 6.13
C ILE A 16 3.41 0.53 7.44
N MET A 17 3.09 -0.75 7.34
CA MET A 17 2.60 -1.61 8.43
C MET A 17 3.74 -2.15 9.29
N ASP A 18 4.43 -1.27 10.02
CA ASP A 18 5.59 -1.64 10.83
C ASP A 18 5.21 -1.94 12.29
N GLY A 19 6.04 -2.77 12.96
CA GLY A 19 5.91 -3.09 14.37
C GLY A 19 5.41 -4.49 14.70
N ASN A 20 5.02 -5.33 13.72
CA ASN A 20 4.53 -6.70 13.95
C ASN A 20 5.48 -7.53 14.82
N GLY A 21 6.78 -7.52 14.51
CA GLY A 21 7.77 -8.27 15.26
C GLY A 21 8.00 -7.74 16.68
N ARG A 22 8.00 -6.42 16.87
CA ARG A 22 8.12 -5.77 18.19
C ARG A 22 6.91 -6.10 19.07
N TRP A 23 5.72 -6.05 18.50
CA TRP A 23 4.48 -6.42 19.18
C TRP A 23 4.48 -7.87 19.67
N ALA A 24 4.92 -8.81 18.81
CA ALA A 24 5.06 -10.22 19.19
C ALA A 24 6.08 -10.39 20.33
N LYS A 25 7.23 -9.69 20.26
CA LYS A 25 8.28 -9.74 21.29
C LYS A 25 7.75 -9.22 22.65
N GLN A 26 6.97 -8.15 22.68
CA GLN A 26 6.33 -7.64 23.91
C GLN A 26 5.41 -8.67 24.57
N LYS A 27 4.87 -9.62 23.78
CA LYS A 27 3.99 -10.69 24.24
C LYS A 27 4.73 -12.04 24.43
N ASN A 28 6.07 -12.03 24.37
CA ASN A 28 6.91 -13.24 24.42
C ASN A 28 6.50 -14.29 23.37
N LYS A 29 6.15 -13.84 22.13
CA LYS A 29 5.76 -14.68 20.99
C LYS A 29 6.73 -14.52 19.83
N MET A 30 6.74 -15.53 18.94
CA MET A 30 7.50 -15.48 17.69
C MET A 30 6.97 -14.37 16.76
N ARG A 31 7.83 -13.82 15.90
CA ARG A 31 7.50 -12.73 14.96
C ARG A 31 6.25 -13.02 14.11
N ILE A 32 6.09 -14.26 13.66
CA ILE A 32 4.93 -14.67 12.84
C ILE A 32 3.59 -14.48 13.57
N PHE A 33 3.56 -14.59 14.89
CA PHE A 33 2.36 -14.30 15.68
C PHE A 33 1.93 -12.82 15.53
N GLY A 34 2.90 -11.90 15.46
CA GLY A 34 2.61 -10.49 15.20
C GLY A 34 2.03 -10.27 13.81
N HIS A 35 2.62 -10.90 12.78
CA HIS A 35 2.11 -10.80 11.40
C HIS A 35 0.69 -11.38 11.27
N THR A 36 0.41 -12.49 11.91
CA THR A 36 -0.95 -13.10 11.93
C THR A 36 -1.97 -12.14 12.55
N ASN A 37 -1.62 -11.49 13.66
CA ASN A 37 -2.48 -10.49 14.30
C ASN A 37 -2.59 -9.20 13.47
N GLY A 38 -1.54 -8.84 12.74
CA GLY A 38 -1.52 -7.71 11.81
C GLY A 38 -2.59 -7.81 10.71
N VAL A 39 -3.02 -9.02 10.31
CA VAL A 39 -4.14 -9.21 9.37
C VAL A 39 -5.44 -8.61 9.91
N SER A 40 -5.66 -8.66 11.22
CA SER A 40 -6.84 -8.02 11.82
C SER A 40 -6.78 -6.50 11.75
N ALA A 41 -5.58 -5.91 11.89
CA ALA A 41 -5.39 -4.47 11.68
C ALA A 41 -5.63 -4.07 10.22
N VAL A 42 -5.23 -4.90 9.22
CA VAL A 42 -5.58 -4.69 7.81
C VAL A 42 -7.10 -4.58 7.63
N ARG A 43 -7.87 -5.50 8.22
CA ARG A 43 -9.35 -5.46 8.12
C ARG A 43 -9.93 -4.18 8.70
N ARG A 44 -9.45 -3.74 9.88
CA ARG A 44 -9.89 -2.47 10.50
C ARG A 44 -9.56 -1.28 9.61
N ALA A 45 -8.32 -1.20 9.12
CA ALA A 45 -7.88 -0.11 8.25
C ALA A 45 -8.70 -0.06 6.95
N VAL A 46 -8.95 -1.19 6.28
CA VAL A 46 -9.77 -1.27 5.06
C VAL A 46 -11.22 -0.86 5.34
N SER A 47 -11.80 -1.35 6.45
CA SER A 47 -13.16 -0.98 6.85
C SER A 47 -13.29 0.51 7.11
N TYR A 48 -12.35 1.07 7.86
CA TYR A 48 -12.36 2.50 8.22
C TYR A 48 -12.10 3.40 6.99
N ALA A 49 -11.13 3.07 6.16
CA ALA A 49 -10.87 3.80 4.91
C ALA A 49 -12.14 3.89 4.04
N ARG A 50 -12.85 2.76 3.87
CA ARG A 50 -14.11 2.73 3.13
C ARG A 50 -15.20 3.59 3.77
N GLN A 51 -15.33 3.54 5.11
CA GLN A 51 -16.35 4.30 5.86
C GLN A 51 -16.11 5.80 5.80
N THR A 52 -14.86 6.24 5.78
CA THR A 52 -14.47 7.65 5.75
C THR A 52 -14.43 8.25 4.36
N GLY A 53 -14.63 7.45 3.29
CA GLY A 53 -14.65 7.96 1.92
C GLY A 53 -13.26 8.02 1.25
N VAL A 54 -12.24 7.37 1.81
CA VAL A 54 -10.96 7.15 1.13
C VAL A 54 -11.21 6.30 -0.12
N ASN A 55 -10.70 6.72 -1.27
CA ASN A 55 -10.91 6.03 -2.55
C ASN A 55 -9.84 4.97 -2.83
N PHE A 56 -8.60 5.23 -2.41
CA PHE A 56 -7.45 4.36 -2.61
C PHE A 56 -6.72 4.14 -1.29
N LEU A 57 -6.47 2.88 -0.95
CA LEU A 57 -5.69 2.49 0.21
C LEU A 57 -4.55 1.57 -0.24
N THR A 58 -3.30 2.00 -0.06
CA THR A 58 -2.12 1.18 -0.40
C THR A 58 -1.42 0.72 0.87
N LEU A 59 -1.31 -0.61 1.06
CA LEU A 59 -0.70 -1.23 2.22
C LEU A 59 0.63 -1.89 1.85
N TYR A 60 1.72 -1.55 2.56
CA TYR A 60 3.05 -2.14 2.36
C TYR A 60 3.17 -3.46 3.11
N ALA A 61 2.84 -4.56 2.42
CA ALA A 61 2.79 -5.89 3.03
C ALA A 61 4.15 -6.61 3.00
N PHE A 62 4.92 -6.46 1.92
CA PHE A 62 6.23 -7.12 1.76
C PHE A 62 7.11 -6.31 0.80
N SER A 63 8.24 -5.82 1.30
CA SER A 63 9.20 -5.08 0.48
C SER A 63 10.17 -6.02 -0.25
N SER A 64 10.79 -5.54 -1.34
CA SER A 64 11.85 -6.26 -2.04
C SER A 64 13.02 -6.65 -1.12
N GLU A 65 13.33 -5.83 -0.13
CA GLU A 65 14.40 -6.07 0.84
C GLU A 65 14.05 -7.18 1.85
N ASN A 66 12.77 -7.50 2.03
CA ASN A 66 12.33 -8.53 2.98
C ASN A 66 12.73 -9.96 2.58
N TRP A 67 13.12 -10.19 1.33
CA TRP A 67 13.73 -11.45 0.92
C TRP A 67 15.05 -11.77 1.64
N ASN A 68 15.73 -10.76 2.21
CA ASN A 68 16.93 -10.94 3.01
C ASN A 68 16.67 -11.42 4.44
N ARG A 69 15.39 -11.62 4.82
CA ARG A 69 15.01 -12.20 6.12
C ARG A 69 15.28 -13.71 6.15
N PRO A 70 15.34 -14.32 7.34
CA PRO A 70 15.45 -15.78 7.45
C PRO A 70 14.40 -16.49 6.59
N GLU A 71 14.80 -17.52 5.86
CA GLU A 71 13.93 -18.27 4.92
C GLU A 71 12.62 -18.76 5.56
N GLN A 72 12.69 -19.21 6.81
CA GLN A 72 11.51 -19.64 7.56
C GLN A 72 10.51 -18.50 7.78
N GLU A 73 10.98 -17.28 8.04
CA GLU A 73 10.11 -16.10 8.18
C GLU A 73 9.47 -15.75 6.84
N VAL A 74 10.24 -15.75 5.76
CA VAL A 74 9.73 -15.47 4.40
C VAL A 74 8.67 -16.49 3.99
N SER A 75 8.96 -17.77 4.15
CA SER A 75 7.99 -18.87 3.85
C SER A 75 6.70 -18.73 4.64
N ALA A 76 6.81 -18.42 5.94
CA ALA A 76 5.63 -18.22 6.79
C ALA A 76 4.81 -16.97 6.35
N LEU A 77 5.46 -15.90 5.91
CA LEU A 77 4.78 -14.70 5.38
C LEU A 77 4.06 -14.99 4.06
N MET A 78 4.67 -15.75 3.15
CA MET A 78 4.03 -16.16 1.88
C MET A 78 2.81 -17.04 2.15
N THR A 79 2.91 -17.98 3.10
CA THR A 79 1.79 -18.82 3.52
C THR A 79 0.66 -17.97 4.12
N LEU A 80 0.99 -17.00 4.97
CA LEU A 80 0.00 -16.09 5.56
C LEU A 80 -0.68 -15.24 4.48
N PHE A 81 0.07 -14.75 3.51
CA PHE A 81 -0.48 -13.97 2.40
C PHE A 81 -1.46 -14.80 1.56
N MET A 82 -1.09 -16.03 1.22
CA MET A 82 -1.95 -16.98 0.51
C MET A 82 -3.26 -17.24 1.27
N GLN A 83 -3.18 -17.48 2.59
CA GLN A 83 -4.35 -17.69 3.45
C GLN A 83 -5.22 -16.43 3.58
N ALA A 84 -4.62 -15.24 3.59
CA ALA A 84 -5.35 -13.99 3.64
C ALA A 84 -6.15 -13.79 2.35
N LEU A 85 -5.57 -14.05 1.18
CA LEU A 85 -6.29 -14.01 -0.10
C LEU A 85 -7.50 -14.95 -0.09
N ASP A 86 -7.33 -16.21 0.32
CA ASP A 86 -8.41 -17.20 0.35
C ASP A 86 -9.58 -16.77 1.27
N ARG A 87 -9.27 -16.15 2.41
CA ARG A 87 -10.27 -15.77 3.41
C ARG A 87 -10.95 -14.45 3.16
N GLU A 88 -10.23 -13.48 2.58
CA GLU A 88 -10.69 -12.09 2.54
C GLU A 88 -11.28 -11.70 1.19
N VAL A 89 -10.85 -12.31 0.07
CA VAL A 89 -11.23 -11.83 -1.27
C VAL A 89 -12.75 -11.80 -1.48
N LYS A 90 -13.48 -12.82 -1.02
CA LYS A 90 -14.96 -12.86 -1.12
C LYS A 90 -15.62 -11.75 -0.31
N LYS A 91 -15.04 -11.39 0.85
CA LYS A 91 -15.54 -10.27 1.67
C LYS A 91 -15.26 -8.94 1.03
N LEU A 92 -14.07 -8.77 0.43
CA LEU A 92 -13.72 -7.58 -0.34
C LEU A 92 -14.72 -7.39 -1.48
N HIS A 93 -14.99 -8.44 -2.26
CA HIS A 93 -15.96 -8.39 -3.36
C HIS A 93 -17.36 -8.02 -2.86
N LYS A 94 -17.85 -8.67 -1.80
CA LYS A 94 -19.17 -8.36 -1.19
C LYS A 94 -19.28 -6.90 -0.73
N ASN A 95 -18.16 -6.30 -0.32
CA ASN A 95 -18.10 -4.89 0.12
C ASN A 95 -17.76 -3.92 -1.01
N ASN A 96 -17.82 -4.36 -2.27
CA ASN A 96 -17.50 -3.55 -3.45
C ASN A 96 -16.08 -2.94 -3.40
N ILE A 97 -15.09 -3.69 -2.86
CA ILE A 97 -13.68 -3.28 -2.78
C ILE A 97 -12.91 -3.97 -3.90
N ARG A 98 -12.20 -3.19 -4.73
CA ARG A 98 -11.29 -3.67 -5.76
C ARG A 98 -9.94 -4.00 -5.13
N LEU A 99 -9.43 -5.20 -5.36
CA LEU A 99 -8.10 -5.61 -4.91
C LEU A 99 -7.12 -5.49 -6.08
N LYS A 100 -5.94 -4.93 -5.81
CA LYS A 100 -4.77 -4.94 -6.71
C LYS A 100 -3.54 -5.37 -5.92
N ILE A 101 -2.71 -6.20 -6.52
CA ILE A 101 -1.40 -6.56 -5.97
C ILE A 101 -0.35 -5.83 -6.79
N ILE A 102 0.41 -4.94 -6.17
CA ILE A 102 1.46 -4.17 -6.83
C ILE A 102 2.84 -4.64 -6.39
N GLY A 103 3.76 -4.75 -7.34
CA GLY A 103 5.13 -5.24 -7.13
C GLY A 103 5.48 -6.39 -8.09
N ASP A 104 6.68 -6.95 -7.92
CA ASP A 104 7.16 -8.06 -8.75
C ASP A 104 6.64 -9.40 -8.25
N VAL A 105 5.48 -9.82 -8.75
CA VAL A 105 4.85 -11.10 -8.40
C VAL A 105 5.53 -12.31 -9.05
N SER A 106 6.46 -12.12 -9.99
CA SER A 106 7.13 -13.21 -10.72
C SER A 106 7.98 -14.11 -9.80
N ARG A 107 8.41 -13.58 -8.66
CA ARG A 107 9.18 -14.33 -7.65
C ARG A 107 8.31 -15.19 -6.73
N PHE A 108 7.01 -15.06 -6.78
CA PHE A 108 6.09 -15.89 -5.99
C PHE A 108 5.89 -17.25 -6.67
N SER A 109 5.46 -18.25 -5.89
CA SER A 109 5.10 -19.55 -6.45
C SER A 109 3.94 -19.41 -7.45
N GLU A 110 3.90 -20.27 -8.47
CA GLU A 110 2.83 -20.31 -9.47
C GLU A 110 1.44 -20.36 -8.81
N SER A 111 1.28 -21.17 -7.77
CA SER A 111 0.02 -21.26 -7.01
C SER A 111 -0.39 -19.93 -6.38
N LEU A 112 0.57 -19.12 -5.87
CA LEU A 112 0.26 -17.80 -5.32
C LEU A 112 -0.07 -16.80 -6.44
N GLN A 113 0.66 -16.82 -7.55
CA GLN A 113 0.38 -15.98 -8.72
C GLN A 113 -1.04 -16.25 -9.27
N GLU A 114 -1.43 -17.51 -9.41
CA GLU A 114 -2.81 -17.85 -9.82
C GLU A 114 -3.88 -17.35 -8.86
N LYS A 115 -3.63 -17.44 -7.54
CA LYS A 115 -4.56 -16.93 -6.53
C LYS A 115 -4.70 -15.41 -6.60
N ILE A 116 -3.59 -14.70 -6.80
CA ILE A 116 -3.58 -13.25 -7.00
C ILE A 116 -4.45 -12.91 -8.21
N LEU A 117 -4.19 -13.51 -9.37
CA LEU A 117 -4.95 -13.25 -10.59
C LEU A 117 -6.46 -13.52 -10.41
N LYS A 118 -6.82 -14.63 -9.77
CA LYS A 118 -8.23 -14.96 -9.48
C LYS A 118 -8.88 -13.93 -8.55
N ALA A 119 -8.14 -13.43 -7.55
CA ALA A 119 -8.63 -12.43 -6.60
C ALA A 119 -8.85 -11.06 -7.27
N GLU A 120 -7.91 -10.64 -8.10
CA GLU A 120 -8.00 -9.38 -8.86
C GLU A 120 -9.16 -9.44 -9.86
N ASN A 121 -9.27 -10.49 -10.66
CA ASN A 121 -10.37 -10.68 -11.62
C ASN A 121 -11.75 -10.69 -10.94
N LEU A 122 -11.88 -11.34 -9.78
CA LEU A 122 -13.14 -11.36 -9.03
C LEU A 122 -13.56 -9.95 -8.58
N THR A 123 -12.60 -9.09 -8.27
CA THR A 123 -12.87 -7.76 -7.68
C THR A 123 -12.69 -6.61 -8.67
N GLU A 124 -12.33 -6.87 -9.91
CA GLU A 124 -11.97 -5.89 -10.94
C GLU A 124 -13.01 -4.78 -11.12
N LYS A 125 -14.29 -5.15 -11.09
CA LYS A 125 -15.42 -4.22 -11.33
C LYS A 125 -15.90 -3.49 -10.08
N ASN A 126 -15.26 -3.70 -8.93
CA ASN A 126 -15.63 -3.03 -7.69
C ASN A 126 -15.14 -1.58 -7.68
N THR A 127 -15.91 -0.70 -7.06
CA THR A 127 -15.74 0.76 -7.19
C THR A 127 -15.73 1.54 -5.87
N ALA A 128 -16.07 0.93 -4.73
CA ALA A 128 -16.21 1.66 -3.47
C ALA A 128 -14.87 2.04 -2.81
N LEU A 129 -13.84 1.23 -3.02
CA LEU A 129 -12.46 1.44 -2.56
C LEU A 129 -11.53 0.59 -3.43
N THR A 130 -10.42 1.13 -3.87
CA THR A 130 -9.31 0.34 -4.41
C THR A 130 -8.30 0.05 -3.30
N LEU A 131 -8.10 -1.23 -3.01
CA LEU A 131 -7.12 -1.70 -2.05
C LEU A 131 -5.90 -2.25 -2.80
N ASN A 132 -4.78 -1.53 -2.72
CA ASN A 132 -3.50 -2.00 -3.23
C ASN A 132 -2.72 -2.68 -2.11
N ILE A 133 -2.26 -3.90 -2.35
CA ILE A 133 -1.31 -4.59 -1.49
C ILE A 133 0.05 -4.61 -2.18
N ALA A 134 0.99 -3.81 -1.67
CA ALA A 134 2.36 -3.80 -2.15
C ALA A 134 3.10 -5.03 -1.63
N ALA A 135 3.36 -5.98 -2.53
CA ALA A 135 3.97 -7.28 -2.24
C ALA A 135 5.15 -7.52 -3.17
N ASN A 136 6.33 -7.74 -2.60
CA ASN A 136 7.62 -7.72 -3.31
C ASN A 136 7.80 -6.40 -4.09
N TYR A 137 7.48 -5.30 -3.44
CA TYR A 137 7.51 -3.96 -4.00
C TYR A 137 8.69 -3.15 -3.49
N GLY A 138 9.21 -2.26 -4.32
CA GLY A 138 10.15 -1.21 -3.96
C GLY A 138 10.00 -0.04 -4.94
N GLY A 139 10.01 1.20 -4.45
CA GLY A 139 9.82 2.39 -5.28
C GLY A 139 10.93 2.56 -6.32
N CYS A 140 12.19 2.23 -5.97
CA CYS A 140 13.29 2.19 -6.95
C CYS A 140 13.05 1.16 -8.06
N TRP A 141 12.52 -0.03 -7.70
CA TRP A 141 12.16 -1.05 -8.69
C TRP A 141 11.06 -0.54 -9.63
N ASP A 142 10.01 0.07 -9.10
CA ASP A 142 8.88 0.61 -9.87
C ASP A 142 9.36 1.64 -10.90
N ILE A 143 10.20 2.61 -10.47
CA ILE A 143 10.82 3.60 -11.35
C ILE A 143 11.66 2.95 -12.46
N VAL A 144 12.46 1.93 -12.11
CA VAL A 144 13.30 1.22 -13.10
C VAL A 144 12.42 0.44 -14.09
N GLN A 145 11.32 -0.19 -13.65
CA GLN A 145 10.41 -0.87 -14.58
C GLN A 145 9.71 0.12 -15.52
N ALA A 146 9.23 1.25 -15.02
CA ALA A 146 8.66 2.30 -15.84
C ALA A 146 9.67 2.81 -16.88
N THR A 147 10.92 3.06 -16.47
CA THR A 147 12.00 3.49 -17.37
C THR A 147 12.26 2.46 -18.48
N LYS A 148 12.30 1.16 -18.17
CA LYS A 148 12.49 0.10 -19.15
C LYS A 148 11.37 0.08 -20.20
N GLN A 149 10.12 0.18 -19.74
CA GLN A 149 8.96 0.20 -20.66
C GLN A 149 9.01 1.40 -21.59
N LEU A 150 9.33 2.60 -21.09
CA LEU A 150 9.51 3.80 -21.91
C LEU A 150 10.64 3.63 -22.92
N ALA A 151 11.80 3.10 -22.51
CA ALA A 151 12.92 2.85 -23.39
C ALA A 151 12.56 1.87 -24.51
N GLU A 152 11.76 0.82 -24.23
CA GLU A 152 11.26 -0.11 -25.22
C GLU A 152 10.30 0.59 -26.21
N LYS A 153 9.41 1.46 -25.75
CA LYS A 153 8.53 2.26 -26.62
C LYS A 153 9.32 3.14 -27.57
N VAL A 154 10.34 3.84 -27.08
CA VAL A 154 11.21 4.67 -27.92
C VAL A 154 11.98 3.82 -28.93
N LYS A 155 12.56 2.69 -28.51
CA LYS A 155 13.28 1.75 -29.39
C LYS A 155 12.40 1.22 -30.52
N ASN A 156 11.12 1.00 -30.24
CA ASN A 156 10.14 0.48 -31.21
C ASN A 156 9.50 1.57 -32.08
N ASN A 157 9.93 2.85 -31.95
CA ASN A 157 9.34 4.01 -32.61
C ASN A 157 7.84 4.21 -32.30
N GLU A 158 7.39 3.76 -31.09
CA GLU A 158 6.02 3.95 -30.60
C GLU A 158 5.88 5.26 -29.80
N MET A 159 7.00 5.90 -29.45
CA MET A 159 7.10 7.16 -28.70
C MET A 159 8.43 7.83 -29.02
N SER A 160 8.47 9.17 -29.05
CA SER A 160 9.73 9.92 -29.12
C SER A 160 10.26 10.24 -27.72
N VAL A 161 11.55 10.56 -27.61
CA VAL A 161 12.16 10.93 -26.31
C VAL A 161 11.52 12.22 -25.77
N GLU A 162 11.14 13.14 -26.64
CA GLU A 162 10.53 14.44 -26.31
C GLU A 162 9.11 14.30 -25.72
N GLU A 163 8.45 13.17 -25.95
CA GLU A 163 7.14 12.84 -25.36
C GLU A 163 7.23 12.29 -23.93
N ILE A 164 8.46 12.03 -23.45
CA ILE A 164 8.67 11.55 -22.08
C ILE A 164 8.69 12.74 -21.12
N ASP A 165 7.56 13.02 -20.51
CA ASP A 165 7.39 13.97 -19.41
C ASP A 165 6.94 13.25 -18.13
N GLU A 166 6.72 13.98 -17.04
CA GLU A 166 6.28 13.44 -15.75
C GLU A 166 4.92 12.72 -15.86
N ILE A 167 4.02 13.24 -16.69
CA ILE A 167 2.68 12.66 -16.89
C ILE A 167 2.78 11.36 -17.68
N ALA A 168 3.59 11.34 -18.75
CA ALA A 168 3.86 10.13 -19.52
C ALA A 168 4.54 9.08 -18.64
N PHE A 169 5.55 9.47 -17.84
CA PHE A 169 6.26 8.56 -16.94
C PHE A 169 5.31 7.90 -15.92
N GLN A 170 4.41 8.68 -15.31
CA GLN A 170 3.46 8.18 -14.33
C GLN A 170 2.57 7.04 -14.87
N ARG A 171 2.25 7.06 -16.18
CA ARG A 171 1.43 6.03 -16.83
C ARG A 171 2.09 4.64 -16.91
N TYR A 172 3.39 4.55 -16.61
CA TYR A 172 4.14 3.30 -16.59
C TYR A 172 4.46 2.80 -15.17
N LEU A 173 4.10 3.57 -14.14
CA LEU A 173 4.17 3.11 -12.76
C LEU A 173 3.05 2.12 -12.46
N VAL A 174 3.25 1.26 -11.46
CA VAL A 174 2.25 0.25 -11.07
C VAL A 174 0.91 0.84 -10.58
N THR A 175 0.88 2.15 -10.28
CA THR A 175 -0.29 2.92 -9.84
C THR A 175 -0.79 3.90 -10.91
N GLN A 176 -0.54 3.62 -12.19
CA GLN A 176 -0.74 4.52 -13.35
C GLN A 176 -2.11 5.22 -13.40
N ASP A 177 -3.18 4.55 -12.99
CA ASP A 177 -4.56 5.04 -13.07
C ASP A 177 -5.07 5.61 -11.73
N GLU A 178 -4.16 5.82 -10.77
CA GLU A 178 -4.49 6.23 -9.42
C GLU A 178 -3.95 7.64 -9.11
N PRO A 179 -4.61 8.40 -8.26
CA PRO A 179 -4.08 9.68 -7.83
C PRO A 179 -2.81 9.50 -7.02
N GLN A 180 -1.98 10.55 -6.96
CA GLN A 180 -0.84 10.61 -6.03
C GLN A 180 -1.32 10.38 -4.60
N VAL A 181 -0.41 9.90 -3.75
CA VAL A 181 -0.70 9.68 -2.33
C VAL A 181 -0.87 11.02 -1.62
N ASP A 182 -1.98 11.21 -0.95
CA ASP A 182 -2.23 12.39 -0.14
C ASP A 182 -1.64 12.27 1.26
N LEU A 183 -1.76 11.09 1.88
CA LEU A 183 -1.33 10.81 3.24
C LEU A 183 -0.56 9.49 3.30
N LEU A 184 0.69 9.54 3.76
CA LEU A 184 1.48 8.37 4.12
C LEU A 184 1.49 8.22 5.63
N ILE A 185 1.04 7.07 6.13
CA ILE A 185 1.09 6.69 7.55
C ILE A 185 2.19 5.64 7.73
N ARG A 186 3.03 5.79 8.76
CA ARG A 186 3.92 4.73 9.21
C ARG A 186 3.74 4.47 10.68
N THR A 187 3.50 3.20 11.05
CA THR A 187 3.38 2.77 12.43
C THR A 187 4.73 2.47 13.07
N SER A 188 4.77 2.36 14.40
CA SER A 188 5.89 1.90 15.22
C SER A 188 6.98 2.93 15.56
N GLY A 189 6.72 4.23 15.42
CA GLY A 189 7.65 5.31 15.77
C GLY A 189 8.83 5.52 14.81
N GLU A 190 8.91 4.76 13.72
CA GLU A 190 9.98 4.88 12.73
C GLU A 190 9.69 6.00 11.72
N GLN A 191 10.64 6.92 11.51
CA GLN A 191 10.47 8.12 10.67
C GLN A 191 11.28 8.01 9.37
N ARG A 192 10.93 7.05 8.53
CA ARG A 192 11.50 6.83 7.18
C ARG A 192 10.48 6.18 6.27
N ILE A 193 10.65 6.34 4.95
CA ILE A 193 9.72 5.83 3.93
C ILE A 193 10.13 4.44 3.40
N SER A 194 11.34 3.99 3.66
CA SER A 194 11.83 2.63 3.37
C SER A 194 11.55 2.16 1.94
N ASN A 195 11.90 2.97 0.95
CA ASN A 195 11.72 2.65 -0.47
C ASN A 195 10.25 2.37 -0.89
N PHE A 196 9.28 2.98 -0.19
CA PHE A 196 7.86 2.82 -0.49
C PHE A 196 7.34 3.98 -1.33
N LEU A 197 6.71 3.68 -2.48
CA LEU A 197 5.98 4.62 -3.36
C LEU A 197 6.72 5.94 -3.64
N LEU A 198 8.03 5.89 -3.97
CA LEU A 198 8.92 7.07 -4.04
C LEU A 198 8.37 8.19 -4.94
N TRP A 199 7.83 7.85 -6.09
CA TRP A 199 7.24 8.82 -7.02
C TRP A 199 5.90 9.34 -6.51
N GLN A 200 5.08 8.44 -6.02
CA GLN A 200 3.68 8.71 -5.67
C GLN A 200 3.52 9.54 -4.39
N ILE A 201 4.55 9.57 -3.50
CA ILE A 201 4.53 10.30 -2.23
C ILE A 201 5.26 11.64 -2.29
N ALA A 202 5.66 12.11 -3.48
CA ALA A 202 6.46 13.32 -3.64
C ALA A 202 5.86 14.56 -2.91
N TYR A 203 4.53 14.65 -2.84
CA TYR A 203 3.79 15.72 -2.15
C TYR A 203 2.85 15.20 -1.06
N ALA A 204 3.06 13.96 -0.60
CA ALA A 204 2.24 13.37 0.45
C ALA A 204 2.52 14.01 1.81
N GLU A 205 1.48 14.20 2.62
CA GLU A 205 1.63 14.47 4.05
C GLU A 205 2.08 13.20 4.77
N LEU A 206 3.03 13.34 5.70
CA LEU A 206 3.58 12.22 6.45
C LEU A 206 3.05 12.21 7.88
N TYR A 207 2.53 11.08 8.32
CA TYR A 207 2.10 10.84 9.70
C TYR A 207 2.84 9.64 10.27
N PHE A 208 3.62 9.87 11.33
CA PHE A 208 4.37 8.83 12.03
C PHE A 208 3.69 8.53 13.37
N SER A 209 3.22 7.28 13.52
CA SER A 209 2.53 6.80 14.71
C SER A 209 3.43 5.91 15.57
N ASP A 210 3.44 6.09 16.86
CA ASP A 210 4.14 5.21 17.82
C ASP A 210 3.44 3.86 18.00
N VAL A 211 2.17 3.75 17.59
CA VAL A 211 1.39 2.52 17.70
C VAL A 211 1.99 1.42 16.83
N LEU A 212 2.14 0.21 17.37
CA LEU A 212 2.57 -0.96 16.61
C LEU A 212 1.43 -1.47 15.72
N TRP A 213 1.75 -1.93 14.50
CA TRP A 213 0.72 -2.29 13.50
C TRP A 213 -0.43 -3.17 14.01
N PRO A 214 -0.22 -4.27 14.78
CA PRO A 214 -1.35 -5.07 15.26
C PRO A 214 -2.34 -4.32 16.15
N ASP A 215 -1.91 -3.23 16.80
CA ASP A 215 -2.75 -2.39 17.65
C ASP A 215 -3.29 -1.15 16.92
N PHE A 216 -2.94 -0.95 15.63
CA PHE A 216 -3.47 0.14 14.82
C PHE A 216 -4.98 -0.07 14.59
N ASP A 217 -5.75 0.92 15.02
CA ASP A 217 -7.22 0.88 14.99
C ASP A 217 -7.84 2.09 14.28
N GLU A 218 -9.16 2.16 14.29
CA GLU A 218 -9.92 3.26 13.69
C GLU A 218 -9.67 4.60 14.39
N VAL A 219 -9.34 4.60 15.67
CA VAL A 219 -9.05 5.82 16.42
C VAL A 219 -7.74 6.43 15.98
N GLU A 220 -6.71 5.61 15.80
CA GLU A 220 -5.41 6.06 15.33
C GLU A 220 -5.45 6.47 13.85
N PHE A 221 -6.20 5.76 13.02
CA PHE A 221 -6.40 6.16 11.64
C PHE A 221 -7.16 7.50 11.54
N ASN A 222 -8.19 7.70 12.38
CA ASN A 222 -8.91 8.95 12.48
C ASN A 222 -7.98 10.11 12.86
N ARG A 223 -7.06 9.91 13.81
CA ARG A 223 -6.05 10.91 14.19
C ARG A 223 -5.16 11.29 13.01
N ALA A 224 -4.71 10.30 12.23
CA ALA A 224 -3.87 10.54 11.07
C ALA A 224 -4.60 11.40 10.02
N ILE A 225 -5.88 11.11 9.74
CA ILE A 225 -6.68 11.92 8.82
C ILE A 225 -6.92 13.33 9.39
N ALA A 226 -7.25 13.45 10.68
CA ALA A 226 -7.45 14.76 11.32
C ALA A 226 -6.16 15.61 11.27
N CYS A 227 -4.99 14.98 11.46
CA CYS A 227 -3.70 15.65 11.31
C CYS A 227 -3.47 16.14 9.87
N TYR A 228 -3.81 15.31 8.87
CA TYR A 228 -3.76 15.70 7.46
C TYR A 228 -4.65 16.92 7.19
N GLN A 229 -5.87 16.95 7.70
CA GLN A 229 -6.84 18.04 7.49
C GLN A 229 -6.41 19.37 8.10
N GLN A 230 -5.55 19.35 9.10
CA GLN A 230 -5.01 20.56 9.76
C GLN A 230 -3.82 21.17 8.98
N ARG A 231 -3.30 20.49 7.94
CA ARG A 231 -2.14 20.96 7.20
C ARG A 231 -2.54 21.81 5.99
N HIS A 232 -1.80 22.88 5.79
CA HIS A 232 -1.95 23.74 4.59
C HIS A 232 -1.06 23.19 3.47
N ARG A 233 -1.66 22.54 2.48
CA ARG A 233 -0.95 21.97 1.32
C ARG A 233 -0.73 23.07 0.27
N ARG A 234 0.50 23.54 0.16
CA ARG A 234 0.85 24.66 -0.72
C ARG A 234 1.31 24.24 -2.12
N PHE A 235 1.70 23.00 -2.34
CA PHE A 235 2.19 22.45 -3.61
C PHE A 235 3.25 23.35 -4.31
N GLY A 236 4.14 23.97 -3.51
CA GLY A 236 5.14 24.92 -4.02
C GLY A 236 4.64 26.35 -4.22
N GLY A 237 3.38 26.66 -3.93
CA GLY A 237 2.83 28.02 -3.93
C GLY A 237 3.21 28.84 -2.70
N THR A 238 3.01 30.17 -2.77
CA THR A 238 3.37 31.13 -1.70
C THR A 238 2.27 31.35 -0.66
N GLU A 239 1.04 30.86 -0.87
CA GLU A 239 -0.09 30.93 0.08
C GLU A 239 -0.64 29.56 0.40
#